data_04fd109d59fde0197c361901e0a71963
#
_entry.id   04fd109d59fde0197c361901e0a71963
#
_cell.length_a   1.000
_cell.length_b   1.000
_cell.length_c   1.000
_cell.angle_alpha   90.00
_cell.angle_beta   90.00
_cell.angle_gamma   90.00
#
_symmetry.space_group_name_H-M   'P 1'
#
loop_
_entity.id
_entity.type
_entity.pdbx_description
1 polymer ?
#
loop_
_entity_poly.entity_id
_entity_poly.type
_entity_poly.pdbx_seq_one_letter_code
_entity_poly.pdbx_strand_id
1 'polypeptide(L)'
;WAFLAFAVVMTGFIYPMEGSWTWGGQSVFGMYTLGDLGFSDFAGSGIVHMAGASAALAGVLLLGARKGKYGADGSIKPIPGANMPMATLGTFVLWMGWFGFNGGSVLATASVDSANAVAVVFMNTNAAAAGGLIAAMVLAKVMFGKADLTMALNGALAGLVAITAEPSTPTALQATLFGGLGGVLVVFAIITLDKLTVPYTHVRA
;
A
#
# COMPACT_ATOMS: atom_id res chain seq x y z
N TRP A 1 16.24 -9.63 16.68
CA TRP A 1 15.26 -10.08 17.69
C TRP A 1 14.04 -9.17 17.74
N ALA A 2 14.21 -7.83 17.76
CA ALA A 2 13.09 -6.88 17.79
C ALA A 2 12.09 -7.09 16.65
N PHE A 3 12.58 -7.29 15.42
CA PHE A 3 11.73 -7.60 14.26
C PHE A 3 10.93 -8.91 14.46
N LEU A 4 11.55 -9.94 15.00
CA LEU A 4 10.86 -11.22 15.26
C LEU A 4 9.77 -11.06 16.33
N ALA A 5 10.06 -10.32 17.41
CA ALA A 5 9.07 -10.01 18.44
C ALA A 5 7.89 -9.21 17.86
N PHE A 6 8.18 -8.19 17.05
CA PHE A 6 7.16 -7.43 16.33
C PHE A 6 6.30 -8.34 15.41
N ALA A 7 6.95 -9.22 14.64
CA ALA A 7 6.25 -10.14 13.75
C ALA A 7 5.31 -11.09 14.53
N VAL A 8 5.74 -11.61 15.67
CA VAL A 8 4.90 -12.47 16.53
C VAL A 8 3.65 -11.73 17.00
N VAL A 9 3.79 -10.48 17.46
CA VAL A 9 2.65 -9.68 17.92
C VAL A 9 1.71 -9.32 16.77
N MET A 10 2.27 -8.82 15.65
CA MET A 10 1.46 -8.44 14.50
C MET A 10 0.71 -9.63 13.89
N THR A 11 1.42 -10.72 13.60
CA THR A 11 0.82 -11.86 12.87
C THR A 11 0.08 -12.83 13.78
N GLY A 12 0.43 -12.89 15.06
CA GLY A 12 -0.18 -13.81 16.02
C GLY A 12 -1.39 -13.23 16.76
N PHE A 13 -1.49 -11.90 16.88
CA PHE A 13 -2.54 -11.25 17.67
C PHE A 13 -3.26 -10.14 16.92
N ILE A 14 -2.56 -9.10 16.49
CA ILE A 14 -3.21 -7.88 15.96
C ILE A 14 -3.92 -8.19 14.65
N TYR A 15 -3.21 -8.72 13.66
CA TYR A 15 -3.75 -9.00 12.34
C TYR A 15 -4.89 -10.05 12.34
N PRO A 16 -4.78 -11.21 13.04
CA PRO A 16 -5.90 -12.14 13.13
C PRO A 16 -7.15 -11.53 13.79
N MET A 17 -6.97 -10.68 14.80
CA MET A 17 -8.08 -9.99 15.47
C MET A 17 -8.80 -9.05 14.51
N GLU A 18 -8.10 -8.15 13.84
CA GLU A 18 -8.74 -7.21 12.91
C GLU A 18 -9.31 -7.90 11.66
N GLY A 19 -8.63 -8.92 11.14
CA GLY A 19 -9.13 -9.74 10.04
C GLY A 19 -10.41 -10.48 10.41
N SER A 20 -10.55 -10.91 11.66
CA SER A 20 -11.78 -11.55 12.15
C SER A 20 -12.97 -10.60 12.15
N TRP A 21 -12.77 -9.32 12.39
CA TRP A 21 -13.83 -8.30 12.37
C TRP A 21 -14.38 -8.03 10.96
N THR A 22 -13.57 -8.24 9.94
CA THR A 22 -13.96 -7.99 8.54
C THR A 22 -14.37 -9.28 7.83
N TRP A 23 -13.49 -10.26 7.78
CA TRP A 23 -13.70 -11.50 7.01
C TRP A 23 -14.26 -12.64 7.86
N GLY A 24 -14.04 -12.61 9.17
CA GLY A 24 -14.53 -13.62 10.10
C GLY A 24 -15.92 -13.35 10.66
N GLY A 25 -16.56 -12.22 10.34
CA GLY A 25 -17.88 -11.86 10.85
C GLY A 25 -17.95 -11.66 12.36
N GLN A 26 -16.81 -11.49 13.03
CA GLN A 26 -16.77 -11.26 14.47
C GLN A 26 -17.08 -9.80 14.80
N SER A 27 -17.72 -9.58 15.95
CA SER A 27 -18.00 -8.23 16.43
C SER A 27 -16.75 -7.55 16.97
N VAL A 28 -16.62 -6.24 16.68
CA VAL A 28 -15.56 -5.40 17.23
C VAL A 28 -15.80 -5.21 18.72
N PHE A 29 -15.00 -5.88 19.53
CA PHE A 29 -15.11 -5.89 21.00
C PHE A 29 -16.54 -6.19 21.53
N GLY A 30 -17.30 -7.01 20.81
CA GLY A 30 -18.67 -7.37 21.19
C GLY A 30 -19.74 -6.29 20.94
N MET A 31 -19.39 -5.20 20.23
CA MET A 31 -20.31 -4.06 20.03
C MET A 31 -21.07 -4.10 18.71
N TYR A 32 -20.35 -4.26 17.59
CA TYR A 32 -20.92 -4.25 16.22
C TYR A 32 -20.03 -5.04 15.27
N THR A 33 -20.56 -5.47 14.15
CA THR A 33 -19.76 -6.02 13.05
C THR A 33 -19.44 -4.94 12.02
N LEU A 34 -18.29 -5.00 11.36
CA LEU A 34 -17.96 -4.04 10.32
C LEU A 34 -18.87 -4.22 9.09
N GLY A 35 -19.32 -5.46 8.83
CA GLY A 35 -20.28 -5.75 7.77
C GLY A 35 -21.62 -5.05 7.96
N ASP A 36 -22.15 -4.98 9.19
CA ASP A 36 -23.41 -4.28 9.50
C ASP A 36 -23.29 -2.77 9.26
N LEU A 37 -22.07 -2.22 9.33
CA LEU A 37 -21.77 -0.84 8.99
C LEU A 37 -21.53 -0.63 7.49
N GLY A 38 -21.65 -1.67 6.67
CA GLY A 38 -21.41 -1.60 5.23
C GLY A 38 -19.93 -1.59 4.83
N PHE A 39 -19.02 -1.89 5.74
CA PHE A 39 -17.60 -2.01 5.42
C PHE A 39 -17.34 -3.30 4.64
N SER A 40 -16.66 -3.18 3.51
CA SER A 40 -16.21 -4.31 2.69
C SER A 40 -14.76 -4.06 2.24
N ASP A 41 -13.95 -5.09 2.32
CA ASP A 41 -12.55 -5.07 1.85
C ASP A 41 -12.25 -6.41 1.21
N PHE A 42 -12.23 -6.45 -0.13
CA PHE A 42 -12.15 -7.69 -0.90
C PHE A 42 -10.88 -8.48 -0.59
N ALA A 43 -9.73 -7.83 -0.71
CA ALA A 43 -8.44 -8.51 -0.53
C ALA A 43 -7.51 -7.85 0.50
N GLY A 44 -7.87 -6.68 1.06
CA GLY A 44 -7.15 -6.10 2.18
C GLY A 44 -6.44 -4.78 1.96
N SER A 45 -7.02 -3.83 1.20
CA SER A 45 -6.48 -2.46 1.18
C SER A 45 -6.42 -1.85 2.59
N GLY A 46 -7.49 -2.01 3.36
CA GLY A 46 -7.55 -1.60 4.76
C GLY A 46 -6.90 -2.63 5.67
N ILE A 47 -7.45 -3.83 5.68
CA ILE A 47 -7.11 -4.89 6.65
C ILE A 47 -5.65 -5.36 6.56
N VAL A 48 -5.03 -5.31 5.39
CA VAL A 48 -3.61 -5.70 5.23
C VAL A 48 -2.71 -4.48 5.13
N HIS A 49 -2.97 -3.61 4.16
CA HIS A 49 -2.04 -2.52 3.83
C HIS A 49 -2.13 -1.34 4.80
N MET A 50 -3.32 -0.91 5.19
CA MET A 50 -3.46 0.18 6.17
C MET A 50 -3.03 -0.29 7.57
N ALA A 51 -3.31 -1.53 7.95
CA ALA A 51 -2.83 -2.11 9.20
C ALA A 51 -1.28 -2.15 9.23
N GLY A 52 -0.66 -2.63 8.16
CA GLY A 52 0.79 -2.63 8.02
C GLY A 52 1.38 -1.22 8.05
N ALA A 53 0.75 -0.26 7.36
CA ALA A 53 1.17 1.15 7.36
C ALA A 53 1.02 1.80 8.74
N SER A 54 -0.05 1.48 9.48
CA SER A 54 -0.26 1.97 10.86
C SER A 54 0.82 1.45 11.81
N ALA A 55 1.16 0.17 11.70
CA ALA A 55 2.26 -0.42 12.46
C ALA A 55 3.62 0.20 12.09
N ALA A 56 3.86 0.45 10.79
CA ALA A 56 5.06 1.14 10.32
C ALA A 56 5.14 2.58 10.86
N LEU A 57 4.00 3.30 10.88
CA LEU A 57 3.93 4.65 11.45
C LEU A 57 4.28 4.65 12.95
N ALA A 58 3.73 3.70 13.72
CA ALA A 58 4.10 3.54 15.13
C ALA A 58 5.61 3.29 15.29
N GLY A 59 6.18 2.44 14.43
CA GLY A 59 7.64 2.20 14.39
C GLY A 59 8.43 3.46 14.11
N VAL A 60 8.03 4.27 13.12
CA VAL A 60 8.69 5.54 12.77
C VAL A 60 8.65 6.54 13.93
N LEU A 61 7.50 6.67 14.59
CA LEU A 61 7.33 7.58 15.73
C LEU A 61 8.19 7.19 16.94
N LEU A 62 8.37 5.89 17.16
CA LEU A 62 9.16 5.36 18.28
C LEU A 62 10.67 5.36 18.01
N LEU A 63 11.09 4.97 16.81
CA LEU A 63 12.50 4.85 16.44
C LEU A 63 13.11 6.18 15.98
N GLY A 64 12.29 7.07 15.44
CA GLY A 64 12.74 8.32 14.84
C GLY A 64 13.37 8.14 13.46
N ALA A 65 13.95 9.23 12.95
CA ALA A 65 14.55 9.24 11.63
C ALA A 65 15.90 8.52 11.58
N ARG A 66 16.24 8.01 10.39
CA ARG A 66 17.58 7.47 10.11
C ARG A 66 18.64 8.55 10.30
N LYS A 67 19.82 8.17 10.82
CA LYS A 67 20.95 9.08 10.98
C LYS A 67 21.27 9.78 9.66
N GLY A 68 21.39 11.10 9.69
CA GLY A 68 21.71 11.93 8.54
C GLY A 68 20.54 12.25 7.61
N LYS A 69 19.31 11.79 7.89
CA LYS A 69 18.11 12.14 7.08
C LYS A 69 17.78 13.63 7.19
N TYR A 70 17.93 14.22 8.36
CA TYR A 70 17.67 15.64 8.60
C TYR A 70 18.91 16.34 9.10
N GLY A 71 19.18 17.55 8.59
CA GLY A 71 20.26 18.42 9.05
C GLY A 71 19.85 19.18 10.33
N ALA A 72 20.83 19.71 11.05
CA ALA A 72 20.59 20.57 12.22
C ALA A 72 19.83 21.86 11.88
N ASP A 73 19.89 22.28 10.61
CA ASP A 73 19.17 23.40 10.02
C ASP A 73 17.74 23.05 9.56
N GLY A 74 17.28 21.84 9.82
CA GLY A 74 15.99 21.33 9.35
C GLY A 74 15.97 20.89 7.87
N SER A 75 17.11 20.92 7.18
CA SER A 75 17.19 20.46 5.79
C SER A 75 16.92 18.96 5.67
N ILE A 76 16.17 18.57 4.64
CA ILE A 76 15.91 17.17 4.33
C ILE A 76 17.00 16.66 3.39
N LYS A 77 17.77 15.68 3.83
CA LYS A 77 18.83 15.05 3.02
C LYS A 77 18.26 13.78 2.37
N PRO A 78 18.24 13.70 1.03
CA PRO A 78 17.80 12.49 0.36
C PRO A 78 18.77 11.34 0.67
N ILE A 79 18.21 10.16 0.95
CA ILE A 79 18.98 8.93 1.08
C ILE A 79 18.59 8.07 -0.12
N PRO A 80 19.36 8.09 -1.21
CA PRO A 80 19.01 7.36 -2.43
C PRO A 80 19.07 5.85 -2.19
N GLY A 81 18.26 5.11 -2.96
CA GLY A 81 18.30 3.65 -2.97
C GLY A 81 19.66 3.13 -3.43
N ALA A 82 20.14 2.09 -2.76
CA ALA A 82 21.46 1.51 -3.05
C ALA A 82 21.54 0.78 -4.40
N ASN A 83 20.43 0.19 -4.86
CA ASN A 83 20.35 -0.59 -6.10
C ASN A 83 18.99 -0.43 -6.77
N MET A 84 18.88 0.50 -7.69
CA MET A 84 17.61 0.80 -8.38
C MET A 84 17.16 -0.31 -9.34
N PRO A 85 18.01 -1.00 -10.09
CA PRO A 85 17.61 -2.18 -10.86
C PRO A 85 16.98 -3.28 -9.98
N MET A 86 17.56 -3.54 -8.82
CA MET A 86 17.00 -4.51 -7.87
C MET A 86 15.66 -4.05 -7.26
N ALA A 87 15.53 -2.77 -6.97
CA ALA A 87 14.25 -2.20 -6.51
C ALA A 87 13.16 -2.32 -7.58
N THR A 88 13.51 -2.10 -8.85
CA THR A 88 12.61 -2.29 -9.99
C THR A 88 12.19 -3.75 -10.12
N LEU A 89 13.14 -4.68 -10.07
CA LEU A 89 12.85 -6.11 -10.07
C LEU A 89 11.92 -6.49 -8.91
N GLY A 90 12.19 -5.99 -7.70
CA GLY A 90 11.35 -6.20 -6.52
C GLY A 90 9.91 -5.71 -6.73
N THR A 91 9.73 -4.56 -7.37
CA THR A 91 8.39 -4.05 -7.71
C THR A 91 7.67 -4.97 -8.71
N PHE A 92 8.36 -5.49 -9.73
CA PHE A 92 7.75 -6.45 -10.66
C PHE A 92 7.40 -7.78 -9.98
N VAL A 93 8.23 -8.27 -9.06
CA VAL A 93 7.93 -9.48 -8.28
C VAL A 93 6.71 -9.27 -7.40
N LEU A 94 6.58 -8.11 -6.75
CA LEU A 94 5.37 -7.74 -5.98
C LEU A 94 4.14 -7.62 -6.88
N TRP A 95 4.27 -6.99 -8.04
CA TRP A 95 3.17 -6.87 -9.00
C TRP A 95 2.70 -8.24 -9.50
N MET A 96 3.62 -9.11 -9.86
CA MET A 96 3.30 -10.49 -10.23
C MET A 96 2.62 -11.24 -9.08
N GLY A 97 3.12 -11.12 -7.86
CA GLY A 97 2.51 -11.71 -6.67
C GLY A 97 1.12 -11.17 -6.37
N TRP A 98 0.84 -9.93 -6.78
CA TRP A 98 -0.46 -9.29 -6.57
C TRP A 98 -1.60 -9.91 -7.37
N PHE A 99 -1.31 -10.51 -8.51
CA PHE A 99 -2.31 -11.34 -9.20
C PHE A 99 -2.77 -12.50 -8.32
N GLY A 100 -1.84 -13.16 -7.64
CA GLY A 100 -2.18 -14.19 -6.64
C GLY A 100 -2.90 -13.62 -5.43
N PHE A 101 -2.48 -12.46 -4.96
CA PHE A 101 -3.08 -11.79 -3.80
C PHE A 101 -4.55 -11.43 -4.05
N ASN A 102 -4.85 -10.68 -5.10
CA ASN A 102 -6.21 -10.27 -5.45
C ASN A 102 -7.01 -11.42 -6.08
N GLY A 103 -6.43 -12.15 -7.01
CA GLY A 103 -7.13 -13.25 -7.68
C GLY A 103 -7.42 -14.43 -6.74
N GLY A 104 -6.50 -14.73 -5.82
CA GLY A 104 -6.72 -15.72 -4.78
C GLY A 104 -7.86 -15.36 -3.83
N SER A 105 -8.12 -14.08 -3.65
CA SER A 105 -9.22 -13.56 -2.80
C SER A 105 -10.62 -13.78 -3.42
N VAL A 106 -10.73 -14.23 -4.67
CA VAL A 106 -11.99 -14.77 -5.24
C VAL A 106 -12.42 -16.04 -4.52
N LEU A 107 -11.48 -16.78 -3.91
CA LEU A 107 -11.67 -18.01 -3.12
C LEU A 107 -12.29 -19.19 -3.91
N ALA A 108 -12.40 -19.09 -5.22
CA ALA A 108 -12.95 -20.13 -6.08
C ALA A 108 -12.39 -20.06 -7.51
N THR A 109 -12.18 -21.22 -8.13
CA THR A 109 -11.74 -21.35 -9.53
C THR A 109 -12.42 -22.51 -10.28
N ALA A 110 -13.29 -23.26 -9.61
CA ALA A 110 -13.81 -24.53 -10.12
C ALA A 110 -15.02 -24.37 -11.08
N SER A 111 -15.47 -23.14 -11.36
CA SER A 111 -16.55 -22.87 -12.31
C SER A 111 -16.12 -21.85 -13.36
N VAL A 112 -16.85 -21.76 -14.47
CA VAL A 112 -16.62 -20.72 -15.50
C VAL A 112 -16.78 -19.33 -14.90
N ASP A 113 -17.79 -19.13 -14.06
CA ASP A 113 -18.07 -17.84 -13.44
C ASP A 113 -16.92 -17.41 -12.50
N SER A 114 -16.42 -18.32 -11.67
CA SER A 114 -15.29 -18.03 -10.79
C SER A 114 -13.99 -17.79 -11.57
N ALA A 115 -13.77 -18.53 -12.65
CA ALA A 115 -12.61 -18.30 -13.52
C ALA A 115 -12.68 -16.92 -14.21
N ASN A 116 -13.87 -16.53 -14.68
CA ASN A 116 -14.11 -15.20 -15.24
C ASN A 116 -13.92 -14.10 -14.19
N ALA A 117 -14.39 -14.29 -12.95
CA ALA A 117 -14.16 -13.37 -11.86
C ALA A 117 -12.66 -13.15 -11.59
N VAL A 118 -11.86 -14.23 -11.54
CA VAL A 118 -10.40 -14.16 -11.41
C VAL A 118 -9.78 -13.35 -12.58
N ALA A 119 -10.24 -13.59 -13.81
CA ALA A 119 -9.73 -12.87 -14.99
C ALA A 119 -10.03 -11.36 -14.91
N VAL A 120 -11.23 -10.96 -14.48
CA VAL A 120 -11.60 -9.55 -14.26
C VAL A 120 -10.72 -8.94 -13.18
N VAL A 121 -10.53 -9.62 -12.06
CA VAL A 121 -9.66 -9.18 -10.95
C VAL A 121 -8.22 -8.99 -11.43
N PHE A 122 -7.68 -9.90 -12.25
CA PHE A 122 -6.34 -9.75 -12.83
C PHE A 122 -6.25 -8.54 -13.75
N MET A 123 -7.23 -8.35 -14.62
CA MET A 123 -7.27 -7.21 -15.54
C MET A 123 -7.29 -5.88 -14.76
N ASN A 124 -8.16 -5.75 -13.78
CA ASN A 124 -8.32 -4.54 -12.98
C ASN A 124 -7.10 -4.27 -12.09
N THR A 125 -6.50 -5.31 -11.52
CA THR A 125 -5.24 -5.22 -10.75
C THR A 125 -4.13 -4.65 -11.63
N ASN A 126 -3.96 -5.18 -12.85
CA ASN A 126 -2.95 -4.70 -13.79
C ASN A 126 -3.24 -3.26 -14.26
N ALA A 127 -4.49 -2.95 -14.57
CA ALA A 127 -4.91 -1.63 -15.04
C ALA A 127 -4.64 -0.55 -13.96
N ALA A 128 -4.95 -0.85 -12.71
CA ALA A 128 -4.70 0.06 -11.59
C ALA A 128 -3.20 0.27 -11.33
N ALA A 129 -2.40 -0.78 -11.37
CA ALA A 129 -0.95 -0.67 -11.23
C ALA A 129 -0.34 0.22 -12.33
N ALA A 130 -0.74 0.00 -13.58
CA ALA A 130 -0.29 0.82 -14.71
C ALA A 130 -0.75 2.28 -14.57
N GLY A 131 -2.00 2.52 -14.19
CA GLY A 131 -2.54 3.84 -13.92
C GLY A 131 -1.76 4.60 -12.84
N GLY A 132 -1.47 3.93 -11.74
CA GLY A 132 -0.69 4.49 -10.62
C GLY A 132 0.75 4.83 -11.03
N LEU A 133 1.42 3.93 -11.75
CA LEU A 133 2.77 4.15 -12.27
C LEU A 133 2.83 5.38 -13.18
N ILE A 134 1.93 5.44 -14.16
CA ILE A 134 1.90 6.53 -15.15
C ILE A 134 1.59 7.86 -14.46
N ALA A 135 0.59 7.90 -13.60
CA ALA A 135 0.20 9.11 -12.90
C ALA A 135 1.31 9.66 -12.01
N ALA A 136 1.96 8.80 -11.22
CA ALA A 136 3.09 9.19 -10.37
C ALA A 136 4.29 9.66 -11.19
N MET A 137 4.62 8.99 -12.30
CA MET A 137 5.71 9.36 -13.17
C MET A 137 5.47 10.72 -13.85
N VAL A 138 4.25 10.96 -14.37
CA VAL A 138 3.87 12.23 -14.99
C VAL A 138 3.89 13.34 -13.95
N LEU A 139 3.30 13.12 -12.77
CA LEU A 139 3.29 14.11 -11.71
C LEU A 139 4.71 14.45 -11.24
N ALA A 140 5.57 13.46 -11.05
CA ALA A 140 6.97 13.69 -10.70
C ALA A 140 7.69 14.52 -11.77
N LYS A 141 7.45 14.25 -13.06
CA LYS A 141 8.02 15.05 -14.15
C LYS A 141 7.53 16.50 -14.13
N VAL A 142 6.25 16.74 -13.83
CA VAL A 142 5.68 18.09 -13.74
C VAL A 142 6.25 18.83 -12.52
N MET A 143 6.35 18.18 -11.38
CA MET A 143 6.80 18.79 -10.13
C MET A 143 8.30 19.01 -10.06
N PHE A 144 9.10 18.06 -10.58
CA PHE A 144 10.56 18.05 -10.41
C PHE A 144 11.34 18.27 -11.71
N GLY A 145 10.64 18.47 -12.84
CA GLY A 145 11.24 18.69 -14.16
C GLY A 145 11.77 17.41 -14.84
N LYS A 146 11.79 16.27 -14.16
CA LYS A 146 12.23 14.97 -14.68
C LYS A 146 11.38 13.85 -14.13
N ALA A 147 11.23 12.78 -14.92
CA ALA A 147 10.64 11.54 -14.44
C ALA A 147 11.54 10.92 -13.36
N ASP A 148 10.93 10.46 -12.29
CA ASP A 148 11.62 9.80 -11.18
C ASP A 148 11.19 8.34 -11.08
N LEU A 149 12.17 7.43 -11.15
CA LEU A 149 11.91 5.99 -11.13
C LEU A 149 11.32 5.56 -9.78
N THR A 150 11.80 6.14 -8.67
CA THR A 150 11.30 5.79 -7.34
C THR A 150 9.83 6.16 -7.20
N MET A 151 9.43 7.35 -7.68
CA MET A 151 8.03 7.77 -7.68
C MET A 151 7.18 6.86 -8.58
N ALA A 152 7.67 6.46 -9.76
CA ALA A 152 6.96 5.55 -10.65
C ALA A 152 6.73 4.17 -10.01
N LEU A 153 7.75 3.59 -9.37
CA LEU A 153 7.63 2.31 -8.66
C LEU A 153 6.65 2.38 -7.48
N ASN A 154 6.72 3.43 -6.67
CA ASN A 154 5.75 3.66 -5.60
C ASN A 154 4.34 3.91 -6.15
N GLY A 155 4.23 4.58 -7.30
CA GLY A 155 2.96 4.78 -7.99
C GLY A 155 2.30 3.46 -8.40
N ALA A 156 3.08 2.52 -8.94
CA ALA A 156 2.58 1.18 -9.26
C ALA A 156 2.03 0.47 -8.03
N LEU A 157 2.81 0.46 -6.94
CA LEU A 157 2.39 -0.17 -5.68
C LEU A 157 1.16 0.52 -5.07
N ALA A 158 1.09 1.85 -5.11
CA ALA A 158 -0.07 2.59 -4.64
C ALA A 158 -1.33 2.28 -5.46
N GLY A 159 -1.19 2.11 -6.78
CA GLY A 159 -2.27 1.66 -7.66
C GLY A 159 -2.75 0.26 -7.31
N LEU A 160 -1.84 -0.67 -7.04
CA LEU A 160 -2.16 -2.01 -6.58
C LEU A 160 -2.92 -1.99 -5.25
N VAL A 161 -2.45 -1.21 -4.28
CA VAL A 161 -3.14 -1.06 -2.99
C VAL A 161 -4.52 -0.46 -3.16
N ALA A 162 -4.67 0.58 -3.99
CA ALA A 162 -5.93 1.28 -4.18
C ALA A 162 -7.04 0.37 -4.73
N ILE A 163 -6.72 -0.53 -5.66
CA ILE A 163 -7.70 -1.44 -6.26
C ILE A 163 -8.01 -2.66 -5.39
N THR A 164 -7.16 -2.98 -4.44
CA THR A 164 -7.24 -4.22 -3.64
C THR A 164 -8.49 -4.30 -2.77
N ALA A 165 -9.11 -3.15 -2.42
CA ALA A 165 -10.37 -3.12 -1.67
C ALA A 165 -11.55 -3.71 -2.46
N GLU A 166 -11.57 -3.49 -3.79
CA GLU A 166 -12.64 -4.00 -4.66
C GLU A 166 -12.14 -4.06 -6.13
N PRO A 167 -11.43 -5.14 -6.51
CA PRO A 167 -10.94 -5.31 -7.87
C PRO A 167 -11.96 -5.96 -8.81
N SER A 168 -13.11 -6.44 -8.30
CA SER A 168 -14.05 -7.28 -9.08
C SER A 168 -15.12 -6.48 -9.81
N THR A 169 -15.57 -5.35 -9.28
CA THR A 169 -16.69 -4.58 -9.82
C THR A 169 -16.30 -3.43 -10.76
N PRO A 170 -15.15 -2.74 -10.62
CA PRO A 170 -14.79 -1.66 -11.52
C PRO A 170 -14.57 -2.15 -12.96
N THR A 171 -14.90 -1.28 -13.93
CA THR A 171 -14.39 -1.44 -15.30
C THR A 171 -12.88 -1.20 -15.34
N ALA A 172 -12.20 -1.69 -16.38
CA ALA A 172 -10.76 -1.45 -16.56
C ALA A 172 -10.39 0.04 -16.54
N LEU A 173 -11.23 0.91 -17.10
CA LEU A 173 -11.03 2.36 -17.07
C LEU A 173 -11.12 2.89 -15.64
N GLN A 174 -12.15 2.50 -14.90
CA GLN A 174 -12.30 2.90 -13.49
C GLN A 174 -11.13 2.39 -12.65
N ALA A 175 -10.70 1.14 -12.84
CA ALA A 175 -9.53 0.59 -12.17
C ALA A 175 -8.26 1.41 -12.47
N THR A 176 -8.05 1.80 -13.74
CA THR A 176 -6.94 2.68 -14.14
C THR A 176 -7.01 4.04 -13.45
N LEU A 177 -8.20 4.64 -13.33
CA LEU A 177 -8.39 5.92 -12.67
C LEU A 177 -8.17 5.83 -11.16
N PHE A 178 -8.69 4.78 -10.51
CA PHE A 178 -8.45 4.57 -9.08
C PHE A 178 -6.97 4.36 -8.79
N GLY A 179 -6.30 3.55 -9.61
CA GLY A 179 -4.85 3.40 -9.53
C GLY A 179 -4.10 4.71 -9.75
N GLY A 180 -4.53 5.50 -10.72
CA GLY A 180 -3.99 6.83 -11.01
C GLY A 180 -4.12 7.79 -9.82
N LEU A 181 -5.27 7.81 -9.15
CA LEU A 181 -5.46 8.58 -7.91
C LEU A 181 -4.50 8.11 -6.81
N GLY A 182 -4.34 6.79 -6.63
CA GLY A 182 -3.34 6.22 -5.72
C GLY A 182 -1.92 6.70 -6.04
N GLY A 183 -1.55 6.71 -7.33
CA GLY A 183 -0.26 7.21 -7.82
C GLY A 183 -0.03 8.69 -7.54
N VAL A 184 -1.05 9.54 -7.70
CA VAL A 184 -0.99 10.96 -7.33
C VAL A 184 -0.83 11.12 -5.82
N LEU A 185 -1.66 10.42 -5.05
CA LEU A 185 -1.63 10.51 -3.59
C LEU A 185 -0.29 10.10 -3.00
N VAL A 186 0.35 9.04 -3.51
CA VAL A 186 1.63 8.58 -2.95
C VAL A 186 2.75 9.59 -3.17
N VAL A 187 2.78 10.30 -4.30
CA VAL A 187 3.78 11.36 -4.54
C VAL A 187 3.63 12.48 -3.51
N PHE A 188 2.41 12.96 -3.29
CA PHE A 188 2.16 13.98 -2.27
C PHE A 188 2.42 13.46 -0.85
N ALA A 189 2.05 12.22 -0.55
CA ALA A 189 2.29 11.61 0.76
C ALA A 189 3.78 11.53 1.09
N ILE A 190 4.61 11.07 0.15
CA ILE A 190 6.07 11.00 0.34
C ILE A 190 6.64 12.37 0.69
N ILE A 191 6.29 13.41 -0.10
CA ILE A 191 6.81 14.77 0.09
C ILE A 191 6.32 15.36 1.42
N THR A 192 5.05 15.14 1.74
CA THR A 192 4.42 15.71 2.94
C THR A 192 4.94 15.03 4.21
N LEU A 193 5.01 13.70 4.22
CA LEU A 193 5.49 12.95 5.38
C LEU A 193 6.97 13.23 5.66
N ASP A 194 7.81 13.36 4.64
CA ASP A 194 9.20 13.79 4.83
C ASP A 194 9.30 15.15 5.53
N LYS A 195 8.40 16.10 5.22
CA LYS A 195 8.34 17.40 5.87
C LYS A 195 7.77 17.35 7.28
N LEU A 196 6.74 16.56 7.51
CA LEU A 196 6.05 16.46 8.80
C LEU A 196 6.89 15.72 9.86
N THR A 197 7.75 14.80 9.46
CA THR A 197 8.60 14.05 10.41
C THR A 197 9.77 14.87 10.95
N VAL A 198 10.13 16.00 10.33
CA VAL A 198 11.19 16.92 10.82
C VAL A 198 10.95 17.39 12.28
N PRO A 199 9.75 17.87 12.68
CA PRO A 199 9.53 18.37 14.03
C PRO A 199 9.68 17.31 15.13
N TYR A 200 9.37 16.05 14.82
CA TYR A 200 9.41 14.96 15.81
C TYR A 200 10.82 14.41 16.05
N THR A 201 11.76 14.66 15.15
CA THR A 201 13.14 14.19 15.27
C THR A 201 14.01 15.12 16.11
N HIS A 202 13.67 16.40 16.22
CA HIS A 202 14.40 17.38 17.04
C HIS A 202 14.09 17.29 18.55
N VAL A 203 13.02 16.60 18.93
CA VAL A 203 12.60 16.47 20.35
C VAL A 203 13.39 15.38 21.09
N ARG A 204 14.20 14.57 20.39
CA ARG A 204 14.96 13.44 20.96
C ARG A 204 16.48 13.51 20.76
N ALA A 205 17.03 14.71 20.47
CA ALA A 205 18.47 14.92 20.43
C ALA A 205 18.99 15.43 21.77
#